data_628adff9154f4a95a91aa5dcf8f9e780
#
_entry.id   628adff9154f4a95a91aa5dcf8f9e780
#
_cell.length_a   1.000
_cell.length_b   1.000
_cell.length_c   1.000
_cell.angle_alpha   90.00
_cell.angle_beta   90.00
_cell.angle_gamma   90.00
#
_symmetry.space_group_name_H-M   'P 1'
#
loop_
_entity.id
_entity.type
_entity.pdbx_description
1 polymer ?
#
loop_
_entity_poly.entity_id
_entity_poly.type
_entity_poly.pdbx_seq_one_letter_code
_entity_poly.pdbx_strand_id
1 'polypeptide(L)'
;HKHRRRQRQMCIRDSASIVELETGDSADRREVAGVFVNRLRRGMRLQSDPTVLYGVEGGEGRVIRRSDLKRETEWNTYVIKGLPKTPICNPSRDSIDAVMHPAKTKNLYFVSDGYGGLRFAKELDEHNKNVRLFRKVQRETGQRGS
;
A
#
# COMPACT_ATOMS: atom_id res chain seq x y z
N HIS A 1 3.13 -29.38 6.81
CA HIS A 1 3.99 -28.33 7.36
C HIS A 1 4.79 -27.56 6.31
N LYS A 2 5.38 -28.22 5.31
CA LYS A 2 6.13 -27.58 4.22
C LYS A 2 5.23 -26.67 3.36
N HIS A 3 4.00 -27.07 3.10
CA HIS A 3 3.05 -26.31 2.28
C HIS A 3 2.60 -25.02 2.98
N ARG A 4 2.29 -25.10 4.29
CA ARG A 4 1.94 -23.92 5.09
C ARG A 4 3.10 -22.94 5.25
N ARG A 5 4.35 -23.43 5.41
CA ARG A 5 5.55 -22.57 5.44
C ARG A 5 5.74 -21.84 4.13
N ARG A 6 5.58 -22.51 2.99
CA ARG A 6 5.71 -21.93 1.65
C ARG A 6 4.65 -20.85 1.40
N GLN A 7 3.38 -21.10 1.74
CA GLN A 7 2.31 -20.11 1.65
C GLN A 7 2.58 -18.90 2.54
N ARG A 8 3.05 -19.12 3.77
CA ARG A 8 3.38 -18.04 4.70
C ARG A 8 4.52 -17.17 4.19
N GLN A 9 5.56 -17.78 3.61
CA GLN A 9 6.66 -17.05 2.98
C GLN A 9 6.21 -16.27 1.76
N MET A 10 5.33 -16.82 0.92
CA MET A 10 4.77 -16.12 -0.23
C MET A 10 3.96 -14.90 0.21
N CYS A 11 3.09 -15.04 1.22
CA CYS A 11 2.31 -13.92 1.77
C CYS A 11 3.19 -12.82 2.36
N ILE A 12 4.28 -13.17 3.04
CA ILE A 12 5.23 -12.20 3.61
C ILE A 12 5.91 -11.41 2.49
N ARG A 13 6.38 -12.06 1.45
CA ARG A 13 7.04 -11.39 0.32
C ARG A 13 6.07 -10.52 -0.47
N ASP A 14 4.86 -10.99 -0.70
CA ASP A 14 3.82 -10.22 -1.37
C ASP A 14 3.51 -8.92 -0.59
N SER A 15 3.26 -9.03 0.70
CA SER A 15 3.00 -7.87 1.57
C SER A 15 4.21 -6.94 1.65
N ALA A 16 5.42 -7.48 1.81
CA ALA A 16 6.64 -6.70 1.90
C ALA A 16 6.93 -5.93 0.61
N SER A 17 6.62 -6.50 -0.55
CA SER A 17 6.80 -5.83 -1.83
C SER A 17 5.89 -4.59 -1.97
N ILE A 18 4.68 -4.65 -1.41
CA ILE A 18 3.76 -3.50 -1.40
C ILE A 18 4.28 -2.44 -0.43
N VAL A 19 4.67 -2.82 0.79
CA VAL A 19 5.23 -1.90 1.80
C VAL A 19 6.46 -1.17 1.25
N GLU A 20 7.33 -1.88 0.54
CA GLU A 20 8.53 -1.32 -0.09
C GLU A 20 8.21 -0.15 -1.01
N LEU A 21 7.17 -0.28 -1.83
CA LEU A 21 6.77 0.73 -2.81
C LEU A 21 5.86 1.82 -2.24
N GLU A 22 5.25 1.60 -1.07
CA GLU A 22 4.39 2.60 -0.42
C GLU A 22 5.19 3.65 0.33
N THR A 23 6.30 3.28 0.95
CA THR A 23 7.08 4.22 1.75
C THR A 23 8.57 3.89 1.74
N GLY A 24 9.39 4.93 1.63
CA GLY A 24 10.84 4.85 1.81
C GLY A 24 11.29 5.04 3.27
N ASP A 25 10.40 5.50 4.15
CA ASP A 25 10.70 5.74 5.55
C ASP A 25 10.54 4.45 6.37
N SER A 26 11.62 4.02 7.02
CA SER A 26 11.63 2.81 7.84
C SER A 26 10.70 2.90 9.06
N ALA A 27 10.47 4.10 9.59
CA ALA A 27 9.53 4.31 10.70
C ALA A 27 8.08 4.04 10.26
N ASP A 28 7.72 4.46 9.05
CA ASP A 28 6.36 4.30 8.51
C ASP A 28 6.09 2.88 8.00
N ARG A 29 7.11 2.11 7.64
CA ARG A 29 6.93 0.75 7.09
C ARG A 29 6.14 -0.18 8.01
N ARG A 30 6.44 -0.17 9.30
CA ARG A 30 5.75 -1.03 10.29
C ARG A 30 4.30 -0.61 10.48
N GLU A 31 4.03 0.69 10.46
CA GLU A 31 2.66 1.23 10.54
C GLU A 31 1.86 0.89 9.28
N VAL A 32 2.44 1.05 8.10
CA VAL A 32 1.83 0.64 6.82
C VAL A 32 1.53 -0.86 6.82
N ALA A 33 2.46 -1.67 7.28
CA ALA A 33 2.25 -3.12 7.43
C ALA A 33 1.09 -3.41 8.39
N GLY A 34 0.98 -2.67 9.48
CA GLY A 34 -0.13 -2.79 10.44
C GLY A 34 -1.48 -2.46 9.82
N VAL A 35 -1.56 -1.42 9.00
CA VAL A 35 -2.77 -1.07 8.25
C VAL A 35 -3.18 -2.20 7.31
N PHE A 36 -2.25 -2.77 6.55
CA PHE A 36 -2.55 -3.88 5.66
C PHE A 36 -3.04 -5.13 6.41
N VAL A 37 -2.42 -5.47 7.54
CA VAL A 37 -2.89 -6.56 8.41
C VAL A 37 -4.33 -6.31 8.85
N ASN A 38 -4.64 -5.10 9.30
CA ASN A 38 -5.98 -4.74 9.76
C ASN A 38 -7.02 -4.84 8.63
N ARG A 39 -6.68 -4.36 7.43
CA ARG A 39 -7.55 -4.48 6.26
C ARG A 39 -7.79 -5.92 5.86
N LEU A 40 -6.75 -6.74 5.79
CA LEU A 40 -6.87 -8.16 5.47
C LEU A 40 -7.77 -8.91 6.47
N ARG A 41 -7.62 -8.63 7.76
CA ARG A 41 -8.45 -9.22 8.81
C ARG A 41 -9.93 -8.85 8.67
N ARG A 42 -10.23 -7.66 8.19
CA ARG A 42 -11.60 -7.16 7.98
C ARG A 42 -12.18 -7.50 6.61
N GLY A 43 -11.42 -8.18 5.75
CA GLY A 43 -11.84 -8.46 4.37
C GLY A 43 -11.90 -7.21 3.50
N MET A 44 -11.20 -6.14 3.87
CA MET A 44 -11.08 -4.92 3.07
C MET A 44 -10.04 -5.10 1.97
N ARG A 45 -10.33 -4.52 0.80
CA ARG A 45 -9.32 -4.43 -0.26
C ARG A 45 -8.16 -3.55 0.18
N LEU A 46 -6.93 -3.90 -0.24
CA LEU A 46 -5.74 -3.13 0.17
C LEU A 46 -5.69 -1.75 -0.47
N GLN A 47 -6.20 -1.60 -1.68
CA GLN A 47 -6.25 -0.33 -2.42
C GLN A 47 -4.90 0.39 -2.48
N SER A 48 -3.87 -0.36 -2.80
CA SER A 48 -2.49 0.13 -2.89
C SER A 48 -2.15 0.54 -4.31
N ASP A 49 -1.77 1.80 -4.50
CA ASP A 49 -1.47 2.36 -5.82
C ASP A 49 -0.38 1.61 -6.59
N PRO A 50 0.74 1.19 -5.97
CA PRO A 50 1.76 0.43 -6.68
C PRO A 50 1.29 -0.85 -7.38
N THR A 51 0.18 -1.42 -6.94
CA THR A 51 -0.36 -2.65 -7.52
C THR A 51 -1.19 -2.41 -8.79
N VAL A 52 -1.59 -1.18 -9.06
CA VAL A 52 -2.57 -0.85 -10.11
C VAL A 52 -2.01 -1.06 -11.50
N LEU A 53 -0.79 -0.57 -11.74
CA LEU A 53 -0.15 -0.61 -13.05
C LEU A 53 0.83 -1.78 -13.21
N TYR A 54 1.05 -2.57 -12.16
CA TYR A 54 1.93 -3.72 -12.24
C TYR A 54 1.41 -4.73 -13.27
N GLY A 55 2.29 -5.18 -14.17
CA GLY A 55 1.93 -6.12 -15.22
C GLY A 55 1.12 -5.52 -16.37
N VAL A 56 0.81 -4.24 -16.33
CA VAL A 56 0.14 -3.53 -17.42
C VAL A 56 1.17 -3.05 -18.43
N GLU A 57 0.98 -3.42 -19.70
CA GLU A 57 1.87 -2.98 -20.78
C GLU A 57 1.91 -1.46 -20.86
N GLY A 58 3.12 -0.88 -20.86
CA GLY A 58 3.31 0.57 -20.87
C GLY A 58 2.90 1.27 -19.57
N GLY A 59 2.63 0.50 -18.50
CA GLY A 59 2.20 1.06 -17.21
C GLY A 59 3.34 1.56 -16.34
N GLU A 60 4.56 1.09 -16.58
CA GLU A 60 5.72 1.44 -15.76
C GLU A 60 6.03 2.94 -15.80
N GLY A 61 6.10 3.57 -14.63
CA GLY A 61 6.39 5.00 -14.51
C GLY A 61 5.28 5.94 -14.96
N ARG A 62 4.15 5.42 -15.39
CA ARG A 62 2.99 6.20 -15.83
C ARG A 62 2.14 6.64 -14.64
N VAL A 63 1.55 7.83 -14.74
CA VAL A 63 0.58 8.31 -13.74
C VAL A 63 -0.70 7.48 -13.80
N ILE A 64 -1.20 7.09 -12.63
CA ILE A 64 -2.45 6.34 -12.50
C ILE A 64 -3.64 7.23 -12.86
N ARG A 65 -4.50 6.73 -13.76
CA ARG A 65 -5.76 7.36 -14.14
C ARG A 65 -6.93 6.70 -13.42
N ARG A 66 -8.07 7.38 -13.33
CA ARG A 66 -9.29 6.81 -12.75
C ARG A 66 -9.70 5.48 -13.40
N SER A 67 -9.55 5.36 -14.71
CA SER A 67 -9.83 4.13 -15.45
C SER A 67 -8.93 2.97 -15.05
N ASP A 68 -7.69 3.25 -14.65
CA ASP A 68 -6.74 2.23 -14.20
C ASP A 68 -7.18 1.57 -12.88
N LEU A 69 -7.81 2.33 -11.99
CA LEU A 69 -8.30 1.81 -10.71
C LEU A 69 -9.36 0.72 -10.89
N LYS A 70 -10.06 0.71 -12.01
CA LYS A 70 -11.10 -0.27 -12.34
C LYS A 70 -10.58 -1.42 -13.20
N ARG A 71 -9.32 -1.40 -13.59
CA ARG A 71 -8.73 -2.43 -14.46
C ARG A 71 -8.63 -3.76 -13.74
N GLU A 72 -9.23 -4.78 -14.31
CA GLU A 72 -9.18 -6.14 -13.78
C GLU A 72 -7.83 -6.79 -14.09
N THR A 73 -6.97 -6.86 -13.09
CA THR A 73 -5.74 -7.64 -13.12
C THR A 73 -5.63 -8.47 -11.85
N GLU A 74 -4.78 -9.48 -11.85
CA GLU A 74 -4.53 -10.32 -10.67
C GLU A 74 -3.68 -9.60 -9.60
N TRP A 75 -3.24 -8.38 -9.86
CA TRP A 75 -2.42 -7.57 -8.96
C TRP A 75 -3.14 -6.32 -8.44
N ASN A 76 -4.14 -5.80 -9.16
CA ASN A 76 -4.81 -4.55 -8.80
C ASN A 76 -5.65 -4.70 -7.53
N THR A 77 -5.13 -4.21 -6.42
CA THR A 77 -5.76 -4.33 -5.09
C THR A 77 -6.96 -3.40 -4.88
N TYR A 78 -7.32 -2.57 -5.86
CA TYR A 78 -8.61 -1.87 -5.88
C TYR A 78 -9.73 -2.79 -6.36
N VAL A 79 -9.42 -3.84 -7.08
CA VAL A 79 -10.40 -4.77 -7.69
C VAL A 79 -10.39 -6.11 -6.96
N ILE A 80 -9.23 -6.66 -6.66
CA ILE A 80 -9.12 -7.97 -5.99
C ILE A 80 -9.22 -7.83 -4.48
N LYS A 81 -9.70 -8.88 -3.82
CA LYS A 81 -9.64 -9.04 -2.37
C LYS A 81 -8.33 -9.72 -2.00
N GLY A 82 -7.68 -9.19 -0.94
CA GLY A 82 -6.45 -9.79 -0.44
C GLY A 82 -5.21 -9.36 -1.22
N LEU A 83 -4.19 -10.18 -1.15
CA LEU A 83 -2.87 -9.90 -1.70
C LEU A 83 -2.81 -10.14 -3.21
N PRO A 84 -1.91 -9.42 -3.92
CA PRO A 84 -1.64 -9.69 -5.34
C PRO A 84 -1.17 -11.12 -5.57
N LYS A 85 -1.32 -11.61 -6.79
CA LYS A 85 -0.91 -12.96 -7.20
C LYS A 85 0.57 -13.24 -6.95
N THR A 86 1.43 -12.24 -7.11
CA THR A 86 2.87 -12.33 -6.89
C THR A 86 3.38 -11.07 -6.20
N PRO A 87 4.61 -11.08 -5.63
CA PRO A 87 5.28 -9.83 -5.27
C PRO A 87 5.37 -8.90 -6.49
N ILE A 88 5.27 -7.61 -6.25
CA ILE A 88 5.34 -6.59 -7.31
C ILE A 88 6.73 -5.95 -7.42
N CYS A 89 7.63 -6.28 -6.52
CA CYS A 89 9.04 -5.93 -6.57
C CYS A 89 9.84 -6.90 -5.69
N ASN A 90 11.15 -6.75 -5.70
CA ASN A 90 12.03 -7.47 -4.77
C ASN A 90 12.14 -6.64 -3.47
N PRO A 91 11.50 -7.07 -2.37
CA PRO A 91 11.46 -6.26 -1.17
C PRO A 91 12.80 -6.26 -0.44
N SER A 92 13.13 -5.13 0.19
CA SER A 92 14.29 -5.01 1.08
C SER A 92 14.08 -5.80 2.37
N ARG A 93 15.16 -6.03 3.09
CA ARG A 93 15.13 -6.65 4.41
C ARG A 93 14.26 -5.85 5.39
N ASP A 94 14.33 -4.51 5.35
CA ASP A 94 13.54 -3.64 6.22
C ASP A 94 12.04 -3.78 5.98
N SER A 95 11.62 -3.93 4.73
CA SER A 95 10.21 -4.16 4.40
C SER A 95 9.74 -5.54 4.84
N ILE A 96 10.57 -6.57 4.72
CA ILE A 96 10.28 -7.91 5.22
C ILE A 96 10.16 -7.88 6.75
N ASP A 97 11.08 -7.25 7.45
CA ASP A 97 11.02 -7.08 8.91
C ASP A 97 9.75 -6.36 9.35
N ALA A 98 9.36 -5.30 8.64
CA ALA A 98 8.15 -4.55 8.94
C ALA A 98 6.88 -5.42 8.85
N VAL A 99 6.81 -6.29 7.87
CA VAL A 99 5.68 -7.21 7.68
C VAL A 99 5.68 -8.33 8.71
N MET A 100 6.85 -8.81 9.12
CA MET A 100 6.98 -9.82 10.17
C MET A 100 6.67 -9.26 11.56
N HIS A 101 6.93 -7.98 11.78
CA HIS A 101 6.72 -7.28 13.04
C HIS A 101 5.90 -6.00 12.82
N PRO A 102 4.66 -6.11 12.30
CA PRO A 102 3.84 -4.93 12.02
C PRO A 102 3.51 -4.18 13.31
N ALA A 103 3.35 -2.87 13.20
CA ALA A 103 2.90 -2.06 14.33
C ALA A 103 1.53 -2.52 14.82
N LYS A 104 1.35 -2.55 16.12
CA LYS A 104 0.05 -2.81 16.74
C LYS A 104 -0.78 -1.54 16.69
N THR A 105 -1.50 -1.35 15.60
CA THR A 105 -2.30 -0.17 15.34
C THR A 105 -3.74 -0.56 15.04
N LYS A 106 -4.66 0.39 15.25
CA LYS A 106 -6.05 0.28 14.83
C LYS A 106 -6.32 1.01 13.52
N ASN A 107 -5.30 1.64 12.93
CA ASN A 107 -5.44 2.42 11.71
C ASN A 107 -5.79 1.52 10.52
N LEU A 108 -6.66 2.05 9.64
CA LEU A 108 -7.14 1.39 8.42
C LEU A 108 -6.78 2.16 7.17
N TYR A 109 -6.31 3.40 7.31
CA TYR A 109 -6.06 4.32 6.20
C TYR A 109 -4.72 5.02 6.39
N PHE A 110 -4.09 5.38 5.30
CA PHE A 110 -2.97 6.30 5.29
C PHE A 110 -2.93 7.09 3.97
N VAL A 111 -2.32 8.25 4.02
CA VAL A 111 -2.08 9.11 2.85
C VAL A 111 -0.80 9.91 3.10
N SER A 112 -0.11 10.30 2.04
CA SER A 112 1.05 11.18 2.14
C SER A 112 0.69 12.51 2.83
N ASP A 113 1.61 13.05 3.64
CA ASP A 113 1.50 14.41 4.18
C ASP A 113 1.99 15.48 3.21
N GLY A 114 2.60 15.07 2.09
CA GLY A 114 3.21 15.96 1.11
C GLY A 114 4.65 16.37 1.42
N TYR A 115 5.21 15.91 2.52
CA TYR A 115 6.55 16.25 3.03
C TYR A 115 7.43 15.02 3.27
N GLY A 116 7.11 13.91 2.63
CA GLY A 116 7.87 12.67 2.73
C GLY A 116 7.41 11.71 3.82
N GLY A 117 6.42 12.10 4.63
CA GLY A 117 5.80 11.25 5.65
C GLY A 117 4.40 10.81 5.28
N LEU A 118 3.76 10.10 6.20
CA LEU A 118 2.41 9.61 6.06
C LEU A 118 1.53 10.08 7.23
N ARG A 119 0.24 10.28 6.94
CA ARG A 119 -0.80 10.49 7.94
C ARG A 119 -1.69 9.26 8.00
N PHE A 120 -1.85 8.71 9.18
CA PHE A 120 -2.65 7.52 9.42
C PHE A 120 -3.99 7.88 10.03
N ALA A 121 -5.01 7.09 9.75
CA ALA A 121 -6.34 7.28 10.30
C ALA A 121 -7.03 5.93 10.53
N LYS A 122 -7.82 5.87 11.60
CA LYS A 122 -8.67 4.72 11.92
C LYS A 122 -10.01 4.83 11.20
N GLU A 123 -10.56 6.05 11.12
CA GLU A 123 -11.88 6.32 10.57
C GLU A 123 -11.78 6.98 9.19
N LEU A 124 -12.77 6.70 8.33
CA LEU A 124 -12.82 7.26 6.98
C LEU A 124 -12.92 8.79 6.99
N ASP A 125 -13.67 9.38 7.91
CA ASP A 125 -13.82 10.84 8.01
C ASP A 125 -12.47 11.52 8.28
N GLU A 126 -11.68 10.99 9.18
CA GLU A 126 -10.33 11.48 9.47
C GLU A 126 -9.41 11.30 8.26
N HIS A 127 -9.49 10.16 7.60
CA HIS A 127 -8.73 9.92 6.37
C HIS A 127 -9.08 10.95 5.29
N ASN A 128 -10.35 11.24 5.10
CA ASN A 128 -10.81 12.24 4.13
C ASN A 128 -10.29 13.65 4.46
N LYS A 129 -10.21 14.01 5.74
CA LYS A 129 -9.54 15.24 6.17
C LYS A 129 -8.06 15.25 5.78
N ASN A 130 -7.37 14.15 6.01
CA ASN A 130 -5.95 14.01 5.67
C ASN A 130 -5.73 14.09 4.16
N VAL A 131 -6.61 13.53 3.37
CA VAL A 131 -6.59 13.63 1.89
C VAL A 131 -6.76 15.08 1.45
N ARG A 132 -7.69 15.83 2.04
CA ARG A 132 -7.88 17.26 1.74
C ARG A 132 -6.64 18.09 2.10
N LEU A 133 -6.01 17.79 3.23
CA LEU A 133 -4.74 18.44 3.62
C LEU A 133 -3.62 18.13 2.63
N PHE A 134 -3.51 16.90 2.19
CA PHE A 134 -2.53 16.50 1.19
C PHE A 134 -2.73 17.25 -0.14
N ARG A 135 -3.96 17.34 -0.63
CA ARG A 135 -4.30 18.08 -1.84
C ARG A 135 -3.99 19.57 -1.72
N LYS A 136 -4.20 20.16 -0.53
CA LYS A 136 -3.84 21.55 -0.26
C LYS A 136 -2.34 21.75 -0.34
N VAL A 137 -1.54 20.88 0.28
CA VAL A 137 -0.07 20.92 0.20
C VAL A 137 0.39 20.77 -1.24
N GLN A 138 -0.18 19.87 -2.01
CA GLN A 138 0.15 19.70 -3.43
C GLN A 138 -0.07 20.99 -4.23
N ARG A 139 -1.18 21.69 -3.99
CA ARG A 139 -1.49 22.97 -4.66
C ARG A 139 -0.50 24.08 -4.27
N GLU A 140 -0.15 24.17 -2.99
CA GLU A 140 0.75 25.19 -2.45
C GLU A 140 2.20 24.97 -2.89
N THR A 141 2.64 23.72 -3.01
CA THR A 141 4.02 23.36 -3.38
C THR A 141 4.21 23.18 -4.89
N GLY A 142 3.16 23.24 -5.68
CA GLY A 142 3.21 22.98 -7.12
C GLY A 142 3.50 21.53 -7.49
N GLN A 143 3.50 20.63 -6.53
CA GLN A 143 3.63 19.18 -6.77
C GLN A 143 2.34 18.66 -7.38
N ARG A 144 2.33 18.46 -8.69
CA ARG A 144 1.27 17.70 -9.35
C ARG A 144 1.48 16.23 -9.03
N GLY A 145 0.46 15.61 -8.43
CA GLY A 145 0.51 14.31 -7.83
C GLY A 145 1.04 13.19 -8.73
N SER A 146 1.83 12.43 -8.12
CA SER A 146 2.04 11.04 -8.50
C SER A 146 0.95 10.20 -7.82
#